data_4f6545d0271f60a68189b2837bd7da88
#
_entry.id   4f6545d0271f60a68189b2837bd7da88
#
_cell.length_a   1.000
_cell.length_b   1.000
_cell.length_c   1.000
_cell.angle_alpha   90.00
_cell.angle_beta   90.00
_cell.angle_gamma   90.00
#
_symmetry.space_group_name_H-M   'P 1'
#
loop_
_entity.id
_entity.type
_entity.pdbx_description
1 polymer ?
#
loop_
_entity_poly.entity_id
_entity_poly.type
_entity_poly.pdbx_seq_one_letter_code
_entity_poly.pdbx_strand_id
1 'polypeptide(L)'
;VYDRGSLGASGDLAPLANLFLPLIGVGDVYYKGKKCEAISVLDEFGWEPVKLMSKEGLALLNGTQFMSANGVFAMLKAFRLSKKADLIAALSLEAFDGRIDPFMDCIQQIRPHQGQIETGEAFRKLLAGSELIERHKEHVQDPYSFRCIPQVHGATKDAIRYVCLLYTSD
;
A
#
# COMPACT_ATOMS: atom_id res chain seq x y z
N VAL A 1 -14.90 -13.85 6.86
CA VAL A 1 -15.24 -13.02 5.68
C VAL A 1 -14.94 -13.82 4.43
N TYR A 2 -15.83 -13.78 3.46
CA TYR A 2 -15.59 -14.40 2.16
C TYR A 2 -14.54 -13.59 1.38
N ASP A 3 -13.78 -14.26 0.52
CA ASP A 3 -12.75 -13.65 -0.34
C ASP A 3 -13.33 -12.84 -1.51
N ARG A 4 -14.63 -13.00 -1.77
CA ARG A 4 -15.37 -12.30 -2.81
C ARG A 4 -16.63 -11.68 -2.23
N GLY A 5 -16.97 -10.51 -2.73
CA GLY A 5 -18.17 -9.79 -2.34
C GLY A 5 -18.55 -8.76 -3.38
N SER A 6 -19.80 -8.29 -3.33
CA SER A 6 -20.25 -7.18 -4.15
C SER A 6 -20.02 -5.86 -3.46
N LEU A 7 -19.63 -4.85 -4.24
CA LEU A 7 -19.51 -3.46 -3.83
C LEU A 7 -20.62 -2.68 -4.54
N GLY A 8 -21.45 -1.98 -3.80
CA GLY A 8 -22.53 -1.14 -4.35
C GLY A 8 -22.41 0.31 -3.88
N ALA A 9 -23.29 1.17 -4.38
CA ALA A 9 -23.37 2.58 -4.01
C ALA A 9 -23.73 2.82 -2.53
N SER A 10 -24.35 1.83 -1.88
CA SER A 10 -24.74 1.88 -0.46
C SER A 10 -23.67 1.34 0.50
N GLY A 11 -22.48 1.04 0.01
CA GLY A 11 -21.37 0.45 0.78
C GLY A 11 -21.14 -1.03 0.50
N ASP A 12 -20.33 -1.64 1.33
CA ASP A 12 -19.88 -3.03 1.20
C ASP A 12 -20.92 -4.03 1.79
N LEU A 13 -22.18 -3.95 1.40
CA LEU A 13 -23.32 -4.58 2.09
C LEU A 13 -23.12 -6.08 2.33
N ALA A 14 -22.88 -6.89 1.30
CA ALA A 14 -22.73 -8.33 1.44
C ALA A 14 -21.45 -8.74 2.21
N PRO A 15 -20.27 -8.17 1.93
CA PRO A 15 -19.08 -8.43 2.73
C PRO A 15 -19.25 -8.11 4.22
N LEU A 16 -19.87 -6.98 4.54
CA LEU A 16 -20.09 -6.56 5.92
C LEU A 16 -21.17 -7.43 6.61
N ALA A 17 -22.25 -7.81 5.88
CA ALA A 17 -23.21 -8.76 6.41
C ALA A 17 -22.52 -10.06 6.85
N ASN A 18 -21.72 -10.65 5.98
CA ASN A 18 -20.96 -11.86 6.30
C ASN A 18 -19.96 -11.69 7.46
N LEU A 19 -19.38 -10.48 7.59
CA LEU A 19 -18.48 -10.16 8.69
C LEU A 19 -19.21 -10.15 10.05
N PHE A 20 -20.43 -9.63 10.08
CA PHE A 20 -21.18 -9.40 11.32
C PHE A 20 -22.15 -10.52 11.69
N LEU A 21 -22.47 -11.46 10.80
CA LEU A 21 -23.32 -12.64 11.13
C LEU A 21 -22.87 -13.38 12.40
N PRO A 22 -21.57 -13.61 12.64
CA PRO A 22 -21.12 -14.29 13.85
C PRO A 22 -21.52 -13.60 15.15
N LEU A 23 -21.69 -12.28 15.18
CA LEU A 23 -22.10 -11.54 16.38
C LEU A 23 -23.53 -11.90 16.81
N ILE A 24 -24.37 -12.29 15.86
CA ILE A 24 -25.75 -12.74 16.13
C ILE A 24 -25.88 -14.26 16.18
N GLY A 25 -24.76 -14.96 16.28
CA GLY A 25 -24.71 -16.42 16.39
C GLY A 25 -24.96 -17.19 15.10
N VAL A 26 -24.86 -16.53 13.94
CA VAL A 26 -25.17 -17.12 12.62
C VAL A 26 -23.89 -17.24 11.78
N GLY A 27 -23.83 -18.28 10.95
CA GLY A 27 -22.72 -18.53 10.04
C GLY A 27 -21.53 -19.22 10.67
N ASP A 28 -20.43 -19.25 9.93
CA ASP A 28 -19.22 -19.97 10.30
C ASP A 28 -18.07 -19.02 10.64
N VAL A 29 -17.22 -19.46 11.56
CA VAL A 29 -15.98 -18.76 11.92
C VAL A 29 -14.79 -19.73 11.87
N TYR A 30 -13.59 -19.17 11.77
CA TYR A 30 -12.36 -19.92 12.00
C TYR A 30 -11.89 -19.67 13.43
N TYR A 31 -11.91 -20.70 14.25
CA TYR A 31 -11.44 -20.65 15.63
C TYR A 31 -10.40 -21.76 15.88
N LYS A 32 -9.25 -21.40 16.45
CA LYS A 32 -8.11 -22.30 16.65
C LYS A 32 -7.71 -23.09 15.38
N GLY A 33 -7.81 -22.43 14.21
CA GLY A 33 -7.46 -23.00 12.90
C GLY A 33 -8.52 -23.95 12.31
N LYS A 34 -9.67 -24.12 12.95
CA LYS A 34 -10.78 -24.98 12.48
C LYS A 34 -11.99 -24.12 12.14
N LYS A 35 -12.69 -24.52 11.10
CA LYS A 35 -13.99 -23.95 10.74
C LYS A 35 -15.07 -24.56 11.66
N CYS A 36 -15.85 -23.73 12.32
CA CYS A 36 -16.93 -24.12 13.22
C CYS A 36 -18.08 -23.11 13.16
N GLU A 37 -19.24 -23.50 13.65
CA GLU A 37 -20.39 -22.60 13.75
C GLU A 37 -20.13 -21.49 14.75
N ALA A 38 -20.56 -20.27 14.42
CA ALA A 38 -20.36 -19.09 15.26
C ALA A 38 -20.96 -19.26 16.66
N ILE A 39 -22.16 -19.83 16.72
CA ILE A 39 -22.85 -20.04 17.99
C ILE A 39 -22.04 -20.92 18.96
N SER A 40 -21.40 -21.98 18.48
CA SER A 40 -20.60 -22.86 19.33
C SER A 40 -19.39 -22.17 19.94
N VAL A 41 -18.82 -21.16 19.22
CA VAL A 41 -17.72 -20.35 19.72
C VAL A 41 -18.22 -19.34 20.77
N LEU A 42 -19.37 -18.72 20.54
CA LEU A 42 -19.98 -17.83 21.52
C LEU A 42 -20.27 -18.58 22.83
N ASP A 43 -20.84 -19.77 22.73
CA ASP A 43 -21.12 -20.64 23.90
C ASP A 43 -19.84 -21.01 24.67
N GLU A 44 -18.71 -21.31 23.97
CA GLU A 44 -17.41 -21.59 24.61
C GLU A 44 -16.93 -20.41 25.47
N PHE A 45 -17.20 -19.18 25.03
CA PHE A 45 -16.85 -17.96 25.76
C PHE A 45 -17.92 -17.49 26.76
N GLY A 46 -19.06 -18.14 26.79
CA GLY A 46 -20.20 -17.70 27.60
C GLY A 46 -20.83 -16.40 27.13
N TRP A 47 -20.72 -16.10 25.84
CA TRP A 47 -21.28 -14.91 25.25
C TRP A 47 -22.64 -15.18 24.59
N GLU A 48 -23.60 -14.34 24.91
CA GLU A 48 -24.90 -14.39 24.25
C GLU A 48 -24.82 -13.70 22.85
N PRO A 49 -25.51 -14.28 21.84
CA PRO A 49 -25.67 -13.57 20.54
C PRO A 49 -26.30 -12.19 20.72
N VAL A 50 -25.77 -11.22 20.00
CA VAL A 50 -26.29 -9.84 20.03
C VAL A 50 -27.69 -9.81 19.46
N LYS A 51 -28.64 -9.23 20.18
CA LYS A 51 -30.00 -8.95 19.71
C LYS A 51 -30.05 -7.56 19.10
N LEU A 52 -30.11 -7.51 17.77
CA LEU A 52 -30.15 -6.24 17.04
C LEU A 52 -31.47 -5.50 17.27
N MET A 53 -31.40 -4.23 17.58
CA MET A 53 -32.52 -3.33 17.65
C MET A 53 -32.83 -2.70 16.29
N SER A 54 -33.88 -1.86 16.25
CA SER A 54 -34.26 -1.16 15.01
C SER A 54 -33.10 -0.36 14.43
N LYS A 55 -32.85 -0.52 13.13
CA LYS A 55 -31.77 0.08 12.33
C LYS A 55 -30.34 -0.40 12.61
N GLU A 56 -30.06 -1.16 13.67
CA GLU A 56 -28.70 -1.64 13.94
C GLU A 56 -28.17 -2.59 12.87
N GLY A 57 -29.04 -3.47 12.34
CA GLY A 57 -28.67 -4.32 11.20
C GLY A 57 -28.22 -3.48 9.99
N LEU A 58 -28.95 -2.40 9.69
CA LEU A 58 -28.57 -1.49 8.60
C LEU A 58 -27.25 -0.77 8.92
N ALA A 59 -27.06 -0.31 10.15
CA ALA A 59 -25.83 0.34 10.58
C ALA A 59 -24.58 -0.55 10.43
N LEU A 60 -24.73 -1.87 10.59
CA LEU A 60 -23.65 -2.83 10.39
C LEU A 60 -23.29 -3.05 8.91
N LEU A 61 -24.20 -2.78 7.98
CA LEU A 61 -24.02 -3.07 6.55
C LEU A 61 -23.54 -1.86 5.75
N ASN A 62 -24.02 -0.66 6.10
CA ASN A 62 -23.74 0.56 5.35
C ASN A 62 -22.40 1.15 5.78
N GLY A 63 -21.35 0.73 5.11
CA GLY A 63 -20.01 1.23 5.36
C GLY A 63 -19.04 0.80 4.28
N THR A 64 -17.82 1.33 4.37
CA THR A 64 -16.74 1.12 3.41
C THR A 64 -15.57 0.31 4.00
N GLN A 65 -15.78 -0.35 5.12
CA GLN A 65 -14.72 -1.01 5.89
C GLN A 65 -14.02 -2.13 5.11
N PHE A 66 -14.78 -2.90 4.32
CA PHE A 66 -14.20 -3.96 3.50
C PHE A 66 -13.32 -3.37 2.37
N MET A 67 -13.84 -2.37 1.67
CA MET A 67 -13.09 -1.65 0.65
C MET A 67 -11.86 -0.96 1.24
N SER A 68 -12.02 -0.28 2.37
CA SER A 68 -10.92 0.40 3.07
C SER A 68 -9.84 -0.58 3.53
N ALA A 69 -10.21 -1.75 4.06
CA ALA A 69 -9.27 -2.79 4.44
C ALA A 69 -8.45 -3.31 3.24
N ASN A 70 -9.09 -3.54 2.10
CA ASN A 70 -8.39 -3.89 0.86
C ASN A 70 -7.49 -2.76 0.37
N GLY A 71 -7.95 -1.51 0.46
CA GLY A 71 -7.17 -0.32 0.16
C GLY A 71 -5.91 -0.22 1.01
N VAL A 72 -6.02 -0.35 2.33
CA VAL A 72 -4.88 -0.36 3.25
C VAL A 72 -3.88 -1.46 2.90
N PHE A 73 -4.37 -2.67 2.63
CA PHE A 73 -3.51 -3.78 2.24
C PHE A 73 -2.76 -3.52 0.93
N ALA A 74 -3.45 -2.98 -0.08
CA ALA A 74 -2.84 -2.59 -1.35
C ALA A 74 -1.79 -1.48 -1.17
N MET A 75 -2.10 -0.46 -0.35
CA MET A 75 -1.20 0.65 -0.06
C MET A 75 0.07 0.21 0.67
N LEU A 76 -0.03 -0.68 1.67
CA LEU A 76 1.14 -1.25 2.34
C LEU A 76 2.05 -1.99 1.38
N LYS A 77 1.47 -2.72 0.42
CA LYS A 77 2.24 -3.37 -0.66
C LYS A 77 2.88 -2.35 -1.59
N ALA A 78 2.15 -1.30 -2.00
CA ALA A 78 2.64 -0.26 -2.88
C ALA A 78 3.86 0.46 -2.28
N PHE A 79 3.81 0.84 -1.00
CA PHE A 79 4.96 1.44 -0.30
C PHE A 79 6.19 0.51 -0.28
N ARG A 80 5.98 -0.80 -0.02
CA ARG A 80 7.08 -1.78 -0.04
C ARG A 80 7.66 -1.96 -1.44
N LEU A 81 6.82 -2.02 -2.46
CA LEU A 81 7.24 -2.15 -3.86
C LEU A 81 7.99 -0.91 -4.34
N SER A 82 7.55 0.28 -3.97
CA SER A 82 8.24 1.54 -4.30
C SER A 82 9.67 1.57 -3.76
N LYS A 83 9.88 1.15 -2.51
CA LYS A 83 11.23 1.03 -1.93
C LYS A 83 12.10 -0.02 -2.63
N LYS A 84 11.51 -1.17 -2.99
CA LYS A 84 12.23 -2.21 -3.75
C LYS A 84 12.57 -1.74 -5.16
N ALA A 85 11.69 -0.97 -5.80
CA ALA A 85 11.94 -0.40 -7.12
C ALA A 85 13.17 0.53 -7.10
N ASP A 86 13.30 1.39 -6.07
CA ASP A 86 14.48 2.24 -5.92
C ASP A 86 15.77 1.41 -5.78
N LEU A 87 15.74 0.35 -4.96
CA LEU A 87 16.90 -0.53 -4.77
C LEU A 87 17.29 -1.26 -6.05
N ILE A 88 16.31 -1.84 -6.76
CA ILE A 88 16.56 -2.55 -8.02
C ILE A 88 17.08 -1.59 -9.09
N ALA A 89 16.51 -0.39 -9.17
CA ALA A 89 16.95 0.61 -10.12
C ALA A 89 18.35 1.15 -9.81
N ALA A 90 18.71 1.30 -8.53
CA ALA A 90 20.07 1.68 -8.13
C ALA A 90 21.10 0.61 -8.52
N LEU A 91 20.82 -0.68 -8.27
CA LEU A 91 21.65 -1.79 -8.73
C LEU A 91 21.78 -1.82 -10.26
N SER A 92 20.69 -1.56 -10.96
CA SER A 92 20.70 -1.52 -12.42
C SER A 92 21.53 -0.35 -12.97
N LEU A 93 21.44 0.83 -12.34
CA LEU A 93 22.22 2.00 -12.68
C LEU A 93 23.72 1.75 -12.48
N GLU A 94 24.09 1.14 -11.35
CA GLU A 94 25.47 0.77 -11.04
C GLU A 94 26.02 -0.25 -12.06
N ALA A 95 25.27 -1.32 -12.33
CA ALA A 95 25.65 -2.36 -13.30
C ALA A 95 25.74 -1.83 -14.74
N PHE A 96 24.94 -0.82 -15.08
CA PHE A 96 24.98 -0.15 -16.38
C PHE A 96 26.18 0.82 -16.53
N ASP A 97 26.93 1.06 -15.46
CA ASP A 97 27.95 2.11 -15.39
C ASP A 97 27.36 3.53 -15.52
N GLY A 98 26.20 3.73 -14.93
CA GLY A 98 25.44 4.97 -15.02
C GLY A 98 26.03 6.12 -14.22
N ARG A 99 25.44 7.31 -14.39
CA ARG A 99 25.89 8.58 -13.79
C ARG A 99 25.00 8.97 -12.62
N ILE A 100 25.65 9.48 -11.57
CA ILE A 100 24.94 10.00 -10.38
C ILE A 100 24.41 11.44 -10.58
N ASP A 101 24.90 12.15 -11.59
CA ASP A 101 24.57 13.56 -11.82
C ASP A 101 23.05 13.85 -11.84
N PRO A 102 22.17 13.04 -12.48
CA PRO A 102 20.72 13.28 -12.50
C PRO A 102 20.07 13.23 -11.11
N PHE A 103 20.75 12.64 -10.12
CA PHE A 103 20.25 12.45 -8.76
C PHE A 103 20.77 13.52 -7.79
N MET A 104 21.57 14.49 -8.25
CA MET A 104 22.10 15.57 -7.41
C MET A 104 21.00 16.41 -6.80
N ASP A 105 21.20 16.88 -5.58
CA ASP A 105 20.18 17.63 -4.84
C ASP A 105 19.79 18.93 -5.55
N CYS A 106 20.75 19.68 -6.04
CA CYS A 106 20.49 20.93 -6.77
C CYS A 106 19.54 20.76 -7.96
N ILE A 107 19.58 19.61 -8.64
CA ILE A 107 18.69 19.31 -9.76
C ILE A 107 17.27 19.05 -9.25
N GLN A 108 17.12 18.35 -8.14
CA GLN A 108 15.81 18.04 -7.55
C GLN A 108 15.14 19.30 -6.99
N GLN A 109 15.91 20.25 -6.47
CA GLN A 109 15.40 21.50 -5.88
C GLN A 109 14.90 22.52 -6.91
N ILE A 110 15.34 22.44 -8.16
CA ILE A 110 14.84 23.33 -9.23
C ILE A 110 13.33 23.16 -9.46
N ARG A 111 12.82 21.93 -9.31
CA ARG A 111 11.38 21.59 -9.37
C ARG A 111 11.05 20.70 -8.18
N PRO A 112 10.74 21.29 -7.02
CA PRO A 112 10.72 20.57 -5.74
C PRO A 112 9.43 19.72 -5.56
N HIS A 113 9.34 18.62 -6.29
CA HIS A 113 8.35 17.58 -6.06
C HIS A 113 8.87 16.63 -4.98
N GLN A 114 8.09 16.42 -3.93
CA GLN A 114 8.53 15.69 -2.75
C GLN A 114 9.04 14.28 -3.06
N GLY A 115 8.29 13.51 -3.84
CA GLY A 115 8.70 12.16 -4.22
C GLY A 115 9.98 12.13 -5.07
N GLN A 116 10.19 13.15 -5.91
CA GLN A 116 11.41 13.28 -6.71
C GLN A 116 12.63 13.56 -5.83
N ILE A 117 12.52 14.50 -4.89
CA ILE A 117 13.58 14.82 -3.92
C ILE A 117 13.97 13.57 -3.13
N GLU A 118 12.99 12.85 -2.58
CA GLU A 118 13.23 11.61 -1.82
C GLU A 118 13.88 10.51 -2.66
N THR A 119 13.48 10.39 -3.92
CA THR A 119 14.10 9.41 -4.82
C THR A 119 15.56 9.78 -5.09
N GLY A 120 15.85 11.05 -5.38
CA GLY A 120 17.22 11.53 -5.56
C GLY A 120 18.09 11.27 -4.32
N GLU A 121 17.57 11.58 -3.14
CA GLU A 121 18.24 11.32 -1.86
C GLU A 121 18.50 9.83 -1.62
N ALA A 122 17.51 8.98 -1.88
CA ALA A 122 17.64 7.52 -1.73
C ALA A 122 18.75 6.97 -2.63
N PHE A 123 18.84 7.41 -3.90
CA PHE A 123 19.89 6.97 -4.81
C PHE A 123 21.27 7.45 -4.39
N ARG A 124 21.40 8.69 -3.96
CA ARG A 124 22.69 9.20 -3.43
C ARG A 124 23.17 8.40 -2.23
N LYS A 125 22.24 7.95 -1.35
CA LYS A 125 22.59 7.10 -0.19
C LYS A 125 22.94 5.68 -0.59
N LEU A 126 22.16 5.08 -1.51
CA LEU A 126 22.36 3.69 -1.95
C LEU A 126 23.67 3.51 -2.72
N LEU A 127 24.07 4.51 -3.47
CA LEU A 127 25.24 4.47 -4.36
C LEU A 127 26.48 5.14 -3.76
N ALA A 128 26.41 5.62 -2.53
CA ALA A 128 27.54 6.25 -1.85
C ALA A 128 28.70 5.27 -1.70
N GLY A 129 29.90 5.67 -2.14
CA GLY A 129 31.11 4.87 -2.09
C GLY A 129 31.19 3.75 -3.14
N SER A 130 30.31 3.76 -4.15
CA SER A 130 30.41 2.84 -5.28
C SER A 130 31.53 3.27 -6.23
N GLU A 131 32.59 2.45 -6.32
CA GLU A 131 33.69 2.68 -7.25
C GLU A 131 33.22 2.72 -8.72
N LEU A 132 32.20 1.95 -9.07
CA LEU A 132 31.61 1.96 -10.41
C LEU A 132 30.94 3.29 -10.71
N ILE A 133 30.22 3.87 -9.77
CA ILE A 133 29.52 5.15 -9.94
C ILE A 133 30.51 6.33 -9.96
N GLU A 134 31.57 6.28 -9.17
CA GLU A 134 32.56 7.37 -9.00
C GLU A 134 33.60 7.41 -10.13
N ARG A 135 33.81 6.31 -10.85
CA ARG A 135 34.79 6.26 -11.93
C ARG A 135 34.45 7.21 -13.09
N HIS A 136 35.48 7.61 -13.85
CA HIS A 136 35.29 8.42 -15.06
C HIS A 136 34.35 7.73 -16.06
N LYS A 137 33.46 8.51 -16.67
CA LYS A 137 32.45 8.03 -17.64
C LYS A 137 32.82 8.52 -19.04
N GLU A 138 32.83 7.59 -19.98
CA GLU A 138 33.07 7.91 -21.40
C GLU A 138 31.88 8.61 -22.06
N HIS A 139 30.64 8.32 -21.63
CA HIS A 139 29.41 8.86 -22.18
C HIS A 139 28.97 10.15 -21.46
N VAL A 140 28.32 11.03 -22.20
CA VAL A 140 27.89 12.34 -21.70
C VAL A 140 26.68 12.22 -20.76
N GLN A 141 25.73 11.34 -21.10
CA GLN A 141 24.49 11.13 -20.31
C GLN A 141 23.93 9.71 -20.48
N ASP A 142 23.21 9.27 -19.46
CA ASP A 142 22.51 7.99 -19.48
C ASP A 142 21.23 8.06 -20.33
N PRO A 143 20.69 6.90 -20.77
CA PRO A 143 19.35 6.81 -21.33
C PRO A 143 18.28 7.34 -20.38
N TYR A 144 17.13 7.77 -20.91
CA TYR A 144 15.99 8.27 -20.11
C TYR A 144 15.55 7.29 -19.03
N SER A 145 15.59 5.99 -19.30
CA SER A 145 15.21 4.94 -18.34
C SER A 145 16.00 5.01 -17.03
N PHE A 146 17.22 5.56 -17.04
CA PHE A 146 18.03 5.78 -15.86
C PHE A 146 17.96 7.23 -15.35
N ARG A 147 18.25 8.20 -16.23
CA ARG A 147 18.35 9.59 -15.76
C ARG A 147 17.02 10.22 -15.34
N CYS A 148 15.88 9.67 -15.77
CA CYS A 148 14.54 10.12 -15.36
C CYS A 148 13.94 9.33 -14.19
N ILE A 149 14.71 8.45 -13.56
CA ILE A 149 14.24 7.70 -12.37
C ILE A 149 13.69 8.63 -11.28
N PRO A 150 14.36 9.74 -10.89
CA PRO A 150 13.82 10.62 -9.86
C PRO A 150 12.42 11.13 -10.18
N GLN A 151 12.16 11.50 -11.42
CA GLN A 151 10.86 12.00 -11.87
C GLN A 151 9.80 10.90 -11.89
N VAL A 152 10.11 9.73 -12.43
CA VAL A 152 9.16 8.61 -12.61
C VAL A 152 8.81 7.97 -11.27
N HIS A 153 9.83 7.59 -10.49
CA HIS A 153 9.62 7.03 -9.15
C HIS A 153 9.02 8.06 -8.19
N GLY A 154 9.45 9.32 -8.33
CA GLY A 154 8.91 10.43 -7.54
C GLY A 154 7.42 10.63 -7.77
N ALA A 155 6.98 10.72 -9.01
CA ALA A 155 5.57 10.84 -9.35
C ALA A 155 4.73 9.67 -8.80
N THR A 156 5.28 8.45 -8.85
CA THR A 156 4.65 7.26 -8.26
C THR A 156 4.51 7.40 -6.74
N LYS A 157 5.55 7.86 -6.03
CA LYS A 157 5.52 8.09 -4.57
C LYS A 157 4.47 9.13 -4.19
N ASP A 158 4.39 10.22 -4.95
CA ASP A 158 3.41 11.28 -4.70
C ASP A 158 1.98 10.78 -4.93
N ALA A 159 1.74 9.99 -5.99
CA ALA A 159 0.45 9.35 -6.23
C ALA A 159 0.05 8.38 -5.11
N ILE A 160 0.99 7.55 -4.63
CA ILE A 160 0.76 6.63 -3.50
C ILE A 160 0.37 7.42 -2.23
N ARG A 161 1.04 8.53 -1.93
CA ARG A 161 0.70 9.40 -0.79
C ARG A 161 -0.68 10.03 -0.94
N TYR A 162 -0.99 10.52 -2.14
CA TYR A 162 -2.30 11.11 -2.40
C TYR A 162 -3.44 10.11 -2.14
N VAL A 163 -3.31 8.89 -2.64
CA VAL A 163 -4.30 7.82 -2.37
C VAL A 163 -4.38 7.50 -0.88
N CYS A 164 -3.25 7.46 -0.18
CA CYS A 164 -3.22 7.24 1.27
C CYS A 164 -4.00 8.33 2.03
N LEU A 165 -3.83 9.60 1.65
CA LEU A 165 -4.54 10.72 2.26
C LEU A 165 -6.06 10.64 2.07
N LEU A 166 -6.53 10.19 0.90
CA LEU A 166 -7.96 10.01 0.64
C LEU A 166 -8.63 9.01 1.60
N TYR A 167 -7.89 8.02 2.10
CA TYR A 167 -8.38 7.03 3.05
C TYR A 167 -8.32 7.48 4.51
N THR A 168 -7.58 8.53 4.81
CA THR A 168 -7.36 9.02 6.17
C THR A 168 -7.99 10.38 6.45
N SER A 169 -8.71 10.93 5.48
CA SER A 169 -9.23 12.31 5.52
C SER A 169 -10.69 12.42 5.92
N ASP A 170 -11.23 11.48 6.73
CA ASP A 170 -12.56 11.61 7.34
C ASP A 170 -12.49 12.30 8.69
#